data_952da985fe22f396be2948f44f34ab95
#
_entry.id   952da985fe22f396be2948f44f34ab95
#
_cell.length_a   1.000
_cell.length_b   1.000
_cell.length_c   1.000
_cell.angle_alpha   90.00
_cell.angle_beta   90.00
_cell.angle_gamma   90.00
#
_symmetry.space_group_name_H-M   'P 1'
#
loop_
_entity.id
_entity.type
_entity.pdbx_description
1 polymer ?
#
loop_
_entity_poly.entity_id
_entity_poly.type
_entity_poly.pdbx_seq_one_letter_code
_entity_poly.pdbx_strand_id
1 'polypeptide(L)'
;MAAHELETLPLRACAPGTIAWRPPLGGGRIETAALGECQLEGGATLSTLTVAYRHDGPRPPAPQVLLVHALTGSADAAGDWWAPLIGPGRPLDTQRVGVLCANLLGGRYGTTGPCSPDPLTGHPYGARFPPVSVRDQARAQWALLDSVGIGRLALVVGGSLGGMVALEVALQRPAAVHTVMPIAAPAATGPLAIAWDHLQLELIERLGEDGLDLARRLAMTTYRSAADFEARFGRRRDSDGRYAVASYLEHQGRKLVDRFDRDTYRVLVAAMDGHDIGRDRGGPREAFRRLARGGTRLLGVGIAGDILYGPAQVRELVGLSRAAGVEAAYRELRSTKGHDAFLVEWEQLGRLLAEAARGAMGRPLASGLPASAAQV
;
A
#
# COMPACT_ATOMS: atom_id res chain seq x y z
N MET A 1 -22.57 -28.63 37.78
CA MET A 1 -22.01 -27.32 37.33
C MET A 1 -20.51 -27.49 37.32
N ALA A 2 -19.93 -27.85 36.18
CA ALA A 2 -18.50 -27.99 36.02
C ALA A 2 -18.01 -26.72 35.25
N ALA A 3 -17.12 -25.95 35.89
CA ALA A 3 -16.43 -24.85 35.26
C ALA A 3 -15.49 -25.41 34.22
N HIS A 4 -15.70 -25.09 32.93
CA HIS A 4 -14.71 -25.30 31.89
C HIS A 4 -13.61 -24.26 32.10
N GLU A 5 -12.45 -24.73 32.55
CA GLU A 5 -11.21 -24.03 32.44
C GLU A 5 -10.91 -23.82 30.95
N LEU A 6 -10.93 -22.59 30.51
CA LEU A 6 -10.39 -22.19 29.22
C LEU A 6 -8.86 -22.30 29.33
N GLU A 7 -8.31 -23.41 28.84
CA GLU A 7 -6.90 -23.51 28.58
C GLU A 7 -6.50 -22.34 27.65
N THR A 8 -5.72 -21.42 28.18
CA THR A 8 -5.08 -20.37 27.40
C THR A 8 -4.05 -21.02 26.48
N LEU A 9 -4.42 -21.21 25.21
CA LEU A 9 -3.47 -21.55 24.16
C LEU A 9 -2.37 -20.48 24.15
N PRO A 10 -1.08 -20.88 24.11
CA PRO A 10 0.02 -19.93 24.13
C PRO A 10 -0.10 -19.00 22.92
N LEU A 11 -0.18 -17.70 23.22
CA LEU A 11 -0.06 -16.63 22.25
C LEU A 11 1.13 -16.90 21.33
N ARG A 12 0.90 -17.20 20.07
CA ARG A 12 1.96 -17.14 19.04
C ARG A 12 2.31 -15.67 18.82
N ALA A 13 2.95 -15.08 19.83
CA ALA A 13 3.66 -13.83 19.65
C ALA A 13 4.63 -13.99 18.48
N CYS A 14 4.94 -12.90 17.77
CA CYS A 14 5.99 -12.87 16.75
C CYS A 14 7.19 -13.68 17.23
N ALA A 15 7.22 -14.98 16.91
CA ALA A 15 8.32 -15.82 17.34
C ALA A 15 9.56 -15.39 16.55
N PRO A 16 10.70 -15.12 17.20
CA PRO A 16 11.93 -14.81 16.50
C PRO A 16 12.23 -15.97 15.53
N GLY A 17 12.18 -15.73 14.24
CA GLY A 17 12.68 -16.66 13.22
C GLY A 17 11.68 -17.65 12.61
N THR A 18 10.37 -17.63 12.87
CA THR A 18 9.49 -18.73 12.45
C THR A 18 8.48 -18.44 11.35
N ILE A 19 8.39 -17.24 10.81
CA ILE A 19 7.87 -17.07 9.46
C ILE A 19 9.03 -16.57 8.60
N ALA A 20 9.92 -17.50 8.25
CA ALA A 20 10.89 -17.25 7.20
C ALA A 20 10.10 -16.79 5.99
N TRP A 21 10.31 -15.51 5.60
CA TRP A 21 9.87 -15.03 4.32
C TRP A 21 10.34 -16.05 3.28
N ARG A 22 9.41 -16.75 2.64
CA ARG A 22 9.75 -17.60 1.50
C ARG A 22 9.94 -16.65 0.32
N PRO A 23 11.12 -16.70 -0.34
CA PRO A 23 11.29 -15.93 -1.57
C PRO A 23 10.16 -16.30 -2.53
N PRO A 24 9.60 -15.31 -3.21
CA PRO A 24 8.52 -15.54 -4.17
C PRO A 24 8.98 -16.49 -5.27
N LEU A 25 8.03 -17.23 -5.83
CA LEU A 25 8.25 -18.20 -6.91
C LEU A 25 8.79 -17.58 -8.21
N GLY A 26 8.91 -16.25 -8.30
CA GLY A 26 9.28 -15.47 -9.49
C GLY A 26 10.77 -15.17 -9.69
N GLY A 27 11.68 -15.70 -8.89
CA GLY A 27 13.14 -15.60 -9.12
C GLY A 27 13.78 -14.21 -8.90
N GLY A 28 13.03 -13.20 -8.47
CA GLY A 28 13.56 -11.88 -8.13
C GLY A 28 14.11 -11.86 -6.70
N ARG A 29 15.28 -11.19 -6.53
CA ARG A 29 15.92 -11.06 -5.23
C ARG A 29 15.27 -9.90 -4.44
N ILE A 30 14.83 -10.15 -3.21
CA ILE A 30 14.54 -9.10 -2.24
C ILE A 30 15.85 -8.64 -1.63
N GLU A 31 16.09 -7.34 -1.71
CA GLU A 31 17.20 -6.63 -1.10
C GLU A 31 16.73 -5.93 0.18
N THR A 32 17.68 -5.57 1.04
CA THR A 32 17.40 -4.77 2.24
C THR A 32 18.34 -3.58 2.31
N ALA A 33 17.81 -2.42 2.70
CA ALA A 33 18.57 -1.22 2.97
C ALA A 33 18.44 -0.85 4.45
N ALA A 34 19.57 -0.69 5.14
CA ALA A 34 19.60 -0.11 6.48
C ALA A 34 19.75 1.41 6.34
N LEU A 35 18.74 2.14 6.81
CA LEU A 35 18.59 3.59 6.59
C LEU A 35 18.88 4.43 7.85
N GLY A 36 19.28 3.78 8.95
CA GLY A 36 19.59 4.44 10.22
C GLY A 36 18.35 4.88 10.99
N GLU A 37 18.49 5.96 11.74
CA GLU A 37 17.43 6.52 12.57
C GLU A 37 16.30 7.14 11.74
N CYS A 38 15.05 6.96 12.18
CA CYS A 38 13.87 7.52 11.53
C CYS A 38 12.96 8.19 12.56
N GLN A 39 12.79 9.50 12.45
CA GLN A 39 11.82 10.23 13.24
C GLN A 39 10.44 10.14 12.63
N LEU A 40 9.45 9.68 13.40
CA LEU A 40 8.07 9.55 13.00
C LEU A 40 7.29 10.85 13.21
N GLU A 41 6.21 11.03 12.45
CA GLU A 41 5.33 12.22 12.54
C GLU A 41 4.75 12.40 13.94
N GLY A 42 4.44 11.29 14.64
CA GLY A 42 3.95 11.30 16.02
C GLY A 42 4.99 11.61 17.08
N GLY A 43 6.24 11.96 16.71
CA GLY A 43 7.33 12.32 17.63
C GLY A 43 8.15 11.14 18.14
N ALA A 44 7.74 9.90 17.93
CA ALA A 44 8.57 8.75 18.26
C ALA A 44 9.73 8.59 17.28
N THR A 45 10.83 7.99 17.75
CA THR A 45 12.01 7.72 16.92
C THR A 45 12.25 6.21 16.84
N LEU A 46 12.39 5.70 15.63
CA LEU A 46 12.93 4.37 15.38
C LEU A 46 14.45 4.49 15.25
N SER A 47 15.19 3.86 16.14
CA SER A 47 16.66 3.91 16.14
C SER A 47 17.28 3.24 14.92
N THR A 48 16.54 2.35 14.27
CA THR A 48 16.98 1.67 13.04
C THR A 48 15.79 1.45 12.12
N LEU A 49 15.83 2.05 10.95
CA LEU A 49 14.91 1.77 9.85
C LEU A 49 15.61 0.85 8.86
N THR A 50 15.07 -0.34 8.67
CA THR A 50 15.43 -1.24 7.58
C THR A 50 14.25 -1.33 6.63
N VAL A 51 14.50 -1.27 5.32
CA VAL A 51 13.47 -1.41 4.29
C VAL A 51 13.85 -2.55 3.36
N ALA A 52 12.97 -3.53 3.23
CA ALA A 52 13.09 -4.61 2.26
C ALA A 52 12.39 -4.18 0.96
N TYR A 53 13.05 -4.40 -0.17
CA TYR A 53 12.57 -3.96 -1.47
C TYR A 53 13.00 -4.91 -2.59
N ARG A 54 12.32 -4.82 -3.72
CA ARG A 54 12.70 -5.44 -4.98
C ARG A 54 12.85 -4.37 -6.05
N HIS A 55 13.91 -4.50 -6.87
CA HIS A 55 14.14 -3.66 -8.02
C HIS A 55 14.35 -4.52 -9.26
N ASP A 56 13.47 -4.34 -10.24
CA ASP A 56 13.54 -5.01 -11.54
C ASP A 56 13.89 -3.99 -12.63
N GLY A 57 14.72 -4.40 -13.60
CA GLY A 57 15.12 -3.56 -14.73
C GLY A 57 16.31 -2.64 -14.46
N PRO A 58 16.55 -1.66 -15.35
CA PRO A 58 17.74 -0.81 -15.31
C PRO A 58 17.69 0.18 -14.15
N ARG A 59 18.87 0.45 -13.58
CA ARG A 59 19.10 1.51 -12.60
C ARG A 59 19.16 2.89 -13.29
N PRO A 60 19.15 4.02 -12.56
CA PRO A 60 19.39 5.35 -13.16
C PRO A 60 20.65 5.36 -14.05
N PRO A 61 20.65 6.09 -15.18
CA PRO A 61 19.74 7.18 -15.55
C PRO A 61 18.42 6.76 -16.22
N ALA A 62 18.12 5.46 -16.37
CA ALA A 62 16.84 5.04 -16.91
C ALA A 62 15.66 5.56 -16.05
N PRO A 63 14.49 5.80 -16.65
CA PRO A 63 13.30 6.22 -15.90
C PRO A 63 12.95 5.20 -14.82
N GLN A 64 12.57 5.68 -13.63
CA GLN A 64 12.26 4.85 -12.47
C GLN A 64 10.77 4.92 -12.12
N VAL A 65 10.19 3.79 -11.82
CA VAL A 65 8.80 3.62 -11.36
C VAL A 65 8.82 3.10 -9.93
N LEU A 66 8.12 3.79 -9.04
CA LEU A 66 7.87 3.29 -7.68
C LEU A 66 6.48 2.66 -7.61
N LEU A 67 6.44 1.39 -7.23
CA LEU A 67 5.20 0.68 -6.91
C LEU A 67 5.02 0.66 -5.40
N VAL A 68 3.79 0.94 -4.96
CA VAL A 68 3.44 0.88 -3.54
C VAL A 68 2.32 -0.14 -3.36
N HIS A 69 2.59 -1.18 -2.56
CA HIS A 69 1.64 -2.26 -2.34
C HIS A 69 0.47 -1.86 -1.43
N ALA A 70 -0.64 -2.59 -1.52
CA ALA A 70 -1.80 -2.44 -0.65
C ALA A 70 -1.55 -3.04 0.75
N LEU A 71 -2.52 -2.88 1.66
CA LEU A 71 -2.47 -3.21 3.09
C LEU A 71 -1.71 -4.51 3.43
N THR A 72 -2.01 -5.60 2.76
CA THR A 72 -1.41 -6.93 3.02
C THR A 72 -0.52 -7.43 1.88
N GLY A 73 -0.07 -6.54 1.00
CA GLY A 73 0.86 -6.84 -0.09
C GLY A 73 2.31 -6.98 0.39
N SER A 74 3.21 -7.10 -0.58
CA SER A 74 4.64 -7.20 -0.35
C SER A 74 5.44 -6.49 -1.45
N ALA A 75 6.75 -6.34 -1.23
CA ALA A 75 7.69 -5.81 -2.22
C ALA A 75 7.79 -6.65 -3.51
N ASP A 76 7.25 -7.87 -3.51
CA ASP A 76 7.34 -8.79 -4.64
C ASP A 76 6.23 -8.56 -5.68
N ALA A 77 6.10 -7.34 -6.17
CA ALA A 77 5.09 -7.03 -7.19
C ALA A 77 5.27 -7.86 -8.48
N ALA A 78 6.52 -8.00 -8.95
CA ALA A 78 6.83 -8.69 -10.20
C ALA A 78 6.80 -10.23 -10.10
N GLY A 79 6.87 -10.79 -8.90
CA GLY A 79 6.78 -12.24 -8.67
C GLY A 79 5.42 -12.70 -8.16
N ASP A 80 4.55 -11.77 -7.71
CA ASP A 80 3.27 -12.08 -7.08
C ASP A 80 2.13 -11.25 -7.71
N TRP A 81 1.70 -10.20 -7.04
CA TRP A 81 0.41 -9.56 -7.26
C TRP A 81 0.28 -8.74 -8.56
N TRP A 82 1.38 -8.31 -9.20
CA TRP A 82 1.41 -7.68 -10.52
C TRP A 82 2.38 -8.36 -11.49
N ALA A 83 2.68 -9.64 -11.26
CA ALA A 83 3.55 -10.42 -12.14
C ALA A 83 3.21 -10.29 -13.64
N PRO A 84 1.94 -10.28 -14.09
CA PRO A 84 1.63 -10.10 -15.52
C PRO A 84 1.93 -8.71 -16.07
N LEU A 85 2.12 -7.70 -15.21
CA LEU A 85 2.28 -6.29 -15.60
C LEU A 85 3.74 -5.84 -15.67
N ILE A 86 4.67 -6.59 -15.07
CA ILE A 86 6.08 -6.19 -14.88
C ILE A 86 7.01 -7.21 -15.54
N GLY A 87 7.88 -6.78 -16.41
CA GLY A 87 8.83 -7.64 -17.10
C GLY A 87 9.13 -7.20 -18.52
N PRO A 88 10.02 -7.88 -19.24
CA PRO A 88 10.33 -7.59 -20.63
C PRO A 88 9.10 -7.60 -21.53
N GLY A 89 8.87 -6.51 -22.27
CA GLY A 89 7.72 -6.35 -23.17
C GLY A 89 6.35 -6.24 -22.50
N ARG A 90 6.30 -6.14 -21.16
CA ARG A 90 5.03 -5.96 -20.40
C ARG A 90 4.70 -4.48 -20.24
N PRO A 91 3.51 -4.12 -19.73
CA PRO A 91 3.12 -2.72 -19.51
C PRO A 91 4.17 -1.86 -18.79
N LEU A 92 4.82 -2.40 -17.76
CA LEU A 92 6.03 -1.88 -17.15
C LEU A 92 7.22 -2.70 -17.66
N ASP A 93 7.74 -2.24 -18.80
CA ASP A 93 8.80 -2.94 -19.55
C ASP A 93 10.16 -2.77 -18.86
N THR A 94 10.60 -3.80 -18.18
CA THR A 94 11.88 -3.81 -17.45
C THR A 94 13.12 -3.80 -18.34
N GLN A 95 13.00 -3.79 -19.65
CA GLN A 95 14.10 -3.47 -20.56
C GLN A 95 14.28 -1.94 -20.71
N ARG A 96 13.29 -1.13 -20.33
CA ARG A 96 13.25 0.32 -20.57
C ARG A 96 13.15 1.15 -19.30
N VAL A 97 12.50 0.63 -18.25
CA VAL A 97 12.28 1.33 -16.98
C VAL A 97 12.73 0.47 -15.81
N GLY A 98 13.29 1.12 -14.80
CA GLY A 98 13.49 0.49 -13.49
C GLY A 98 12.19 0.49 -12.70
N VAL A 99 11.85 -0.64 -12.08
CA VAL A 99 10.65 -0.80 -11.27
C VAL A 99 11.06 -1.20 -9.86
N LEU A 100 10.84 -0.32 -8.90
CA LEU A 100 11.11 -0.56 -7.49
C LEU A 100 9.79 -0.72 -6.74
N CYS A 101 9.69 -1.77 -5.93
CA CYS A 101 8.64 -1.96 -4.95
C CYS A 101 9.26 -2.24 -3.59
N ALA A 102 8.84 -1.54 -2.55
CA ALA A 102 9.34 -1.74 -1.19
C ALA A 102 8.21 -2.09 -0.23
N ASN A 103 8.52 -2.89 0.79
CA ASN A 103 7.58 -3.13 1.88
C ASN A 103 7.38 -1.85 2.69
N LEU A 104 6.15 -1.60 3.12
CA LEU A 104 5.78 -0.41 3.88
C LEU A 104 6.37 -0.45 5.30
N LEU A 105 6.77 0.72 5.80
CA LEU A 105 7.11 0.92 7.20
C LEU A 105 5.92 0.58 8.09
N GLY A 106 6.17 -0.14 9.18
CA GLY A 106 5.12 -0.70 10.03
C GLY A 106 4.49 -1.97 9.45
N GLY A 107 4.95 -2.40 8.26
CA GLY A 107 4.52 -3.61 7.57
C GLY A 107 5.32 -4.85 7.99
N ARG A 108 5.37 -5.83 7.07
CA ARG A 108 6.00 -7.12 7.28
C ARG A 108 7.09 -7.39 6.22
N TYR A 109 7.63 -8.57 6.21
CA TYR A 109 8.51 -9.11 5.15
C TYR A 109 9.86 -8.39 5.03
N GLY A 110 10.48 -8.06 6.18
CA GLY A 110 11.85 -7.54 6.26
C GLY A 110 11.97 -6.02 6.35
N THR A 111 10.87 -5.26 6.26
CA THR A 111 10.87 -3.85 6.63
C THR A 111 10.56 -3.69 8.11
N THR A 112 11.15 -2.67 8.76
CA THR A 112 10.92 -2.37 10.18
C THR A 112 9.43 -2.21 10.47
N GLY A 113 8.96 -3.01 11.43
CA GLY A 113 7.56 -3.09 11.82
C GLY A 113 7.40 -3.84 13.15
N PRO A 114 6.18 -4.17 13.57
CA PRO A 114 5.91 -4.85 14.84
C PRO A 114 6.69 -6.14 15.05
N CYS A 115 6.96 -6.91 14.00
CA CYS A 115 7.74 -8.14 14.09
C CYS A 115 9.27 -7.93 14.10
N SER A 116 9.75 -6.70 13.95
CA SER A 116 11.17 -6.37 14.03
C SER A 116 11.66 -6.38 15.49
N PRO A 117 12.93 -6.77 15.73
CA PRO A 117 13.53 -6.64 17.06
C PRO A 117 13.53 -5.18 17.50
N ASP A 118 13.06 -4.92 18.71
CA ASP A 118 13.23 -3.67 19.41
C ASP A 118 14.67 -3.61 19.94
N PRO A 119 15.50 -2.66 19.50
CA PRO A 119 16.90 -2.60 19.93
C PRO A 119 17.10 -2.44 21.45
N LEU A 120 16.09 -1.95 22.17
CA LEU A 120 16.16 -1.78 23.61
C LEU A 120 15.98 -3.10 24.36
N THR A 121 15.22 -4.04 23.79
CA THR A 121 14.86 -5.28 24.49
C THR A 121 15.35 -6.54 23.79
N GLY A 122 15.74 -6.44 22.53
CA GLY A 122 16.08 -7.59 21.67
C GLY A 122 14.88 -8.46 21.25
N HIS A 123 13.68 -8.16 21.75
CA HIS A 123 12.44 -8.85 21.41
C HIS A 123 11.64 -8.08 20.35
N PRO A 124 10.73 -8.72 19.62
CA PRO A 124 9.85 -8.00 18.70
C PRO A 124 9.11 -6.86 19.38
N TYR A 125 8.94 -5.75 18.67
CA TYR A 125 8.15 -4.61 19.16
C TYR A 125 6.73 -5.04 19.56
N GLY A 126 6.08 -5.87 18.72
CA GLY A 126 4.69 -6.27 18.90
C GLY A 126 3.76 -5.08 19.03
N ALA A 127 2.88 -5.11 20.03
CA ALA A 127 1.93 -4.03 20.30
C ALA A 127 2.60 -2.69 20.72
N ARG A 128 3.88 -2.72 21.09
CA ARG A 128 4.66 -1.50 21.46
C ARG A 128 5.22 -0.75 20.24
N PHE A 129 5.06 -1.30 19.04
CA PHE A 129 5.51 -0.59 17.83
C PHE A 129 4.80 0.78 17.74
N PRO A 130 5.57 1.88 17.53
CA PRO A 130 4.97 3.21 17.53
C PRO A 130 3.99 3.37 16.38
N PRO A 131 2.94 4.20 16.54
CA PRO A 131 2.05 4.55 15.44
C PRO A 131 2.83 5.17 14.29
N VAL A 132 2.54 4.73 13.06
CA VAL A 132 3.07 5.31 11.83
C VAL A 132 1.95 5.91 11.01
N SER A 133 2.23 6.99 10.31
CA SER A 133 1.29 7.62 9.38
C SER A 133 1.63 7.24 7.93
N VAL A 134 0.69 7.48 7.00
CA VAL A 134 0.94 7.37 5.55
C VAL A 134 2.09 8.31 5.12
N ARG A 135 2.29 9.43 5.84
CA ARG A 135 3.43 10.34 5.60
C ARG A 135 4.75 9.74 6.04
N ASP A 136 4.78 8.99 7.13
CA ASP A 136 5.97 8.25 7.58
C ASP A 136 6.34 7.17 6.57
N GLN A 137 5.34 6.46 6.06
CA GLN A 137 5.55 5.46 5.01
C GLN A 137 6.15 6.09 3.75
N ALA A 138 5.64 7.26 3.32
CA ALA A 138 6.21 7.98 2.18
C ALA A 138 7.64 8.49 2.45
N ARG A 139 7.95 8.95 3.68
CA ARG A 139 9.33 9.31 4.07
C ARG A 139 10.27 8.12 4.00
N ALA A 140 9.84 6.95 4.46
CA ALA A 140 10.62 5.73 4.37
C ALA A 140 10.89 5.31 2.90
N GLN A 141 9.90 5.49 2.00
CA GLN A 141 10.09 5.27 0.56
C GLN A 141 11.16 6.23 0.00
N TRP A 142 11.11 7.52 0.34
CA TRP A 142 12.11 8.47 -0.11
C TRP A 142 13.50 8.20 0.46
N ALA A 143 13.60 7.83 1.73
CA ALA A 143 14.88 7.45 2.35
C ALA A 143 15.51 6.24 1.64
N LEU A 144 14.70 5.24 1.26
CA LEU A 144 15.15 4.12 0.45
C LEU A 144 15.61 4.58 -0.93
N LEU A 145 14.79 5.37 -1.65
CA LEU A 145 15.11 5.84 -3.00
C LEU A 145 16.42 6.63 -3.03
N ASP A 146 16.64 7.52 -2.05
CA ASP A 146 17.89 8.27 -1.89
C ASP A 146 19.08 7.32 -1.67
N SER A 147 18.92 6.30 -0.83
CA SER A 147 19.99 5.33 -0.51
C SER A 147 20.42 4.48 -1.71
N VAL A 148 19.52 4.27 -2.66
CA VAL A 148 19.80 3.51 -3.90
C VAL A 148 20.03 4.41 -5.12
N GLY A 149 20.17 5.73 -4.91
CA GLY A 149 20.51 6.70 -5.96
C GLY A 149 19.37 7.07 -6.90
N ILE A 150 18.10 6.92 -6.46
CA ILE A 150 16.92 7.27 -7.25
C ILE A 150 16.35 8.61 -6.74
N GLY A 151 16.81 9.72 -7.29
CA GLY A 151 16.35 11.06 -6.92
C GLY A 151 15.06 11.50 -7.62
N ARG A 152 14.61 10.80 -8.66
CA ARG A 152 13.43 11.19 -9.47
C ARG A 152 12.64 9.95 -9.91
N LEU A 153 11.31 10.12 -9.97
CA LEU A 153 10.37 9.10 -10.40
C LEU A 153 9.63 9.54 -11.66
N ALA A 154 9.62 8.70 -12.68
CA ALA A 154 8.75 8.84 -13.84
C ALA A 154 7.28 8.59 -13.44
N LEU A 155 7.07 7.61 -12.57
CA LEU A 155 5.74 7.22 -12.09
C LEU A 155 5.84 6.73 -10.66
N VAL A 156 4.92 7.16 -9.80
CA VAL A 156 4.59 6.48 -8.55
C VAL A 156 3.15 5.99 -8.62
N VAL A 157 2.94 4.72 -8.32
CA VAL A 157 1.61 4.10 -8.44
C VAL A 157 1.36 3.11 -7.31
N GLY A 158 0.13 3.08 -6.82
CA GLY A 158 -0.33 2.11 -5.83
C GLY A 158 -1.85 2.04 -5.76
N GLY A 159 -2.36 0.94 -5.25
CA GLY A 159 -3.80 0.74 -5.00
C GLY A 159 -4.13 0.81 -3.52
N SER A 160 -5.31 1.35 -3.17
CA SER A 160 -5.77 1.41 -1.78
C SER A 160 -4.78 2.18 -0.89
N LEU A 161 -4.32 1.61 0.24
CA LEU A 161 -3.24 2.17 1.05
C LEU A 161 -2.02 2.56 0.20
N GLY A 162 -1.65 1.74 -0.79
CA GLY A 162 -0.55 2.06 -1.70
C GLY A 162 -0.80 3.33 -2.51
N GLY A 163 -2.04 3.63 -2.86
CA GLY A 163 -2.45 4.87 -3.52
C GLY A 163 -2.37 6.09 -2.60
N MET A 164 -2.72 5.92 -1.33
CA MET A 164 -2.57 6.95 -0.29
C MET A 164 -1.09 7.31 -0.09
N VAL A 165 -0.23 6.29 0.03
CA VAL A 165 1.23 6.48 0.14
C VAL A 165 1.80 7.11 -1.12
N ALA A 166 1.35 6.71 -2.32
CA ALA A 166 1.80 7.29 -3.59
C ALA A 166 1.49 8.80 -3.66
N LEU A 167 0.30 9.22 -3.20
CA LEU A 167 -0.05 10.65 -3.07
C LEU A 167 0.92 11.38 -2.14
N GLU A 168 1.22 10.82 -0.97
CA GLU A 168 2.15 11.42 -0.01
C GLU A 168 3.59 11.44 -0.53
N VAL A 169 4.05 10.41 -1.25
CA VAL A 169 5.35 10.41 -1.95
C VAL A 169 5.44 11.60 -2.90
N ALA A 170 4.41 11.82 -3.73
CA ALA A 170 4.38 12.95 -4.65
C ALA A 170 4.30 14.30 -3.92
N LEU A 171 3.51 14.40 -2.84
CA LEU A 171 3.34 15.64 -2.06
C LEU A 171 4.58 16.05 -1.26
N GLN A 172 5.43 15.10 -0.88
CA GLN A 172 6.69 15.37 -0.18
C GLN A 172 7.75 15.97 -1.10
N ARG A 173 7.85 15.47 -2.35
CA ARG A 173 8.83 15.95 -3.35
C ARG A 173 8.17 16.13 -4.72
N PRO A 174 7.30 17.15 -4.89
CA PRO A 174 6.53 17.31 -6.13
C PRO A 174 7.41 17.44 -7.40
N ALA A 175 8.53 18.16 -7.31
CA ALA A 175 9.44 18.33 -8.44
C ALA A 175 10.21 17.05 -8.82
N ALA A 176 10.21 16.04 -7.96
CA ALA A 176 10.88 14.76 -8.18
C ALA A 176 9.96 13.68 -8.78
N VAL A 177 8.65 13.91 -8.83
CA VAL A 177 7.66 12.94 -9.33
C VAL A 177 6.98 13.50 -10.57
N HIS A 178 7.13 12.84 -11.73
CA HIS A 178 6.47 13.27 -12.95
C HIS A 178 4.97 12.95 -12.95
N THR A 179 4.61 11.70 -12.62
CA THR A 179 3.20 11.27 -12.57
C THR A 179 2.92 10.50 -11.28
N VAL A 180 1.82 10.83 -10.61
CA VAL A 180 1.25 10.03 -9.52
C VAL A 180 -0.04 9.36 -9.99
N MET A 181 -0.18 8.04 -9.73
CA MET A 181 -1.33 7.25 -10.15
C MET A 181 -1.95 6.53 -8.93
N PRO A 182 -2.78 7.23 -8.13
CA PRO A 182 -3.54 6.59 -7.08
C PRO A 182 -4.70 5.77 -7.68
N ILE A 183 -4.82 4.50 -7.27
CA ILE A 183 -5.89 3.59 -7.69
C ILE A 183 -6.77 3.32 -6.48
N ALA A 184 -8.08 3.53 -6.60
CA ALA A 184 -9.03 3.30 -5.50
C ALA A 184 -8.52 3.88 -4.17
N ALA A 185 -8.11 5.14 -4.19
CA ALA A 185 -7.61 5.87 -3.02
C ALA A 185 -8.19 7.29 -3.00
N PRO A 186 -8.76 7.73 -1.85
CA PRO A 186 -9.34 9.06 -1.68
C PRO A 186 -8.27 10.11 -1.32
N ALA A 187 -8.66 11.38 -1.26
CA ALA A 187 -7.84 12.45 -0.69
C ALA A 187 -7.74 12.39 0.84
N ALA A 188 -8.77 11.86 1.48
CA ALA A 188 -8.82 11.55 2.91
C ALA A 188 -9.72 10.34 3.13
N THR A 189 -9.43 9.53 4.15
CA THR A 189 -10.24 8.38 4.50
C THR A 189 -11.60 8.83 5.03
N GLY A 190 -12.65 8.32 4.40
CA GLY A 190 -14.03 8.70 4.75
C GLY A 190 -14.58 7.93 5.96
N PRO A 191 -15.65 8.44 6.63
CA PRO A 191 -16.14 7.90 7.87
C PRO A 191 -16.65 6.45 7.78
N LEU A 192 -17.13 6.01 6.61
CA LEU A 192 -17.60 4.63 6.44
C LEU A 192 -16.43 3.64 6.43
N ALA A 193 -15.31 3.99 5.77
CA ALA A 193 -14.09 3.18 5.81
C ALA A 193 -13.54 3.10 7.23
N ILE A 194 -13.45 4.24 7.94
CA ILE A 194 -13.04 4.31 9.35
C ILE A 194 -13.95 3.42 10.23
N ALA A 195 -15.26 3.40 9.96
CA ALA A 195 -16.18 2.57 10.74
C ALA A 195 -15.91 1.06 10.52
N TRP A 196 -15.65 0.62 9.30
CA TRP A 196 -15.25 -0.76 9.03
C TRP A 196 -13.92 -1.10 9.66
N ASP A 197 -12.95 -0.21 9.58
CA ASP A 197 -11.62 -0.39 10.16
C ASP A 197 -11.69 -0.41 11.69
N HIS A 198 -12.49 0.45 12.31
CA HIS A 198 -12.76 0.41 13.75
C HIS A 198 -13.29 -0.95 14.21
N LEU A 199 -14.27 -1.53 13.50
CA LEU A 199 -14.80 -2.86 13.82
C LEU A 199 -13.73 -3.94 13.69
N GLN A 200 -12.88 -3.87 12.68
CA GLN A 200 -11.76 -4.80 12.48
C GLN A 200 -10.74 -4.71 13.62
N LEU A 201 -10.38 -3.49 14.01
CA LEU A 201 -9.44 -3.26 15.11
C LEU A 201 -10.01 -3.71 16.46
N GLU A 202 -11.30 -3.49 16.69
CA GLU A 202 -11.99 -3.95 17.91
C GLU A 202 -12.05 -5.49 17.99
N LEU A 203 -12.26 -6.19 16.88
CA LEU A 203 -12.17 -7.65 16.82
C LEU A 203 -10.76 -8.13 17.20
N ILE A 204 -9.72 -7.50 16.66
CA ILE A 204 -8.33 -7.85 16.96
C ILE A 204 -7.99 -7.58 18.43
N GLU A 205 -8.43 -6.45 18.98
CA GLU A 205 -8.17 -6.10 20.37
C GLU A 205 -8.81 -7.08 21.34
N ARG A 206 -10.05 -7.49 21.07
CA ARG A 206 -10.80 -8.41 21.95
C ARG A 206 -10.39 -9.86 21.82
N LEU A 207 -9.99 -10.33 20.64
CA LEU A 207 -9.83 -11.74 20.32
C LEU A 207 -8.43 -12.14 19.84
N GLY A 208 -7.51 -11.20 19.74
CA GLY A 208 -6.13 -11.48 19.33
C GLY A 208 -6.03 -12.04 17.91
N GLU A 209 -5.42 -13.21 17.73
CA GLU A 209 -5.25 -13.83 16.41
C GLU A 209 -6.58 -14.27 15.78
N ASP A 210 -7.51 -14.80 16.59
CA ASP A 210 -8.87 -15.10 16.12
C ASP A 210 -9.57 -13.81 15.63
N GLY A 211 -9.27 -12.68 16.28
CA GLY A 211 -9.74 -11.38 15.85
C GLY A 211 -9.19 -10.97 14.49
N LEU A 212 -7.93 -11.29 14.17
CA LEU A 212 -7.34 -11.04 12.84
C LEU A 212 -8.05 -11.87 11.75
N ASP A 213 -8.38 -13.14 12.03
CA ASP A 213 -9.18 -13.97 11.13
C ASP A 213 -10.54 -13.33 10.85
N LEU A 214 -11.26 -12.91 11.88
CA LEU A 214 -12.57 -12.26 11.76
C LEU A 214 -12.50 -10.89 11.08
N ALA A 215 -11.50 -10.09 11.42
CA ALA A 215 -11.23 -8.80 10.77
C ALA A 215 -11.02 -8.99 9.26
N ARG A 216 -10.26 -10.01 8.85
CA ARG A 216 -10.09 -10.33 7.44
C ARG A 216 -11.39 -10.76 6.77
N ARG A 217 -12.22 -11.55 7.43
CA ARG A 217 -13.54 -11.95 6.90
C ARG A 217 -14.42 -10.72 6.69
N LEU A 218 -14.44 -9.78 7.63
CA LEU A 218 -15.14 -8.50 7.50
C LEU A 218 -14.58 -7.69 6.33
N ALA A 219 -13.26 -7.50 6.25
CA ALA A 219 -12.61 -6.78 5.16
C ALA A 219 -12.97 -7.37 3.79
N MET A 220 -13.02 -8.69 3.64
CA MET A 220 -13.38 -9.33 2.38
C MET A 220 -14.79 -8.99 1.89
N THR A 221 -15.72 -8.62 2.79
CA THR A 221 -17.07 -8.15 2.39
C THR A 221 -17.03 -6.76 1.77
N THR A 222 -16.01 -5.95 2.05
CA THR A 222 -15.82 -4.62 1.46
C THR A 222 -14.94 -4.64 0.22
N TYR A 223 -14.09 -5.67 0.04
CA TYR A 223 -13.17 -5.78 -1.11
C TYR A 223 -13.85 -6.32 -2.37
N ARG A 224 -15.01 -6.96 -2.24
CA ARG A 224 -15.75 -7.53 -3.36
C ARG A 224 -17.10 -6.83 -3.55
N SER A 225 -17.53 -6.70 -4.78
CA SER A 225 -18.84 -6.14 -5.06
C SER A 225 -19.97 -7.14 -4.76
N ALA A 226 -21.18 -6.64 -4.54
CA ALA A 226 -22.37 -7.49 -4.42
C ALA A 226 -22.56 -8.39 -5.65
N ALA A 227 -22.26 -7.88 -6.85
CA ALA A 227 -22.37 -8.65 -8.11
C ALA A 227 -21.35 -9.81 -8.15
N ASP A 228 -20.11 -9.62 -7.64
CA ASP A 228 -19.11 -10.71 -7.57
C ASP A 228 -19.56 -11.77 -6.53
N PHE A 229 -20.10 -11.37 -5.39
CA PHE A 229 -20.65 -12.29 -4.40
C PHE A 229 -21.82 -13.11 -4.97
N GLU A 230 -22.76 -12.45 -5.65
CA GLU A 230 -23.89 -13.13 -6.27
C GLU A 230 -23.45 -14.13 -7.34
N ALA A 231 -22.57 -13.71 -8.25
CA ALA A 231 -22.07 -14.56 -9.33
C ALA A 231 -21.27 -15.77 -8.80
N ARG A 232 -20.50 -15.57 -7.72
CA ARG A 232 -19.63 -16.63 -7.18
C ARG A 232 -20.37 -17.59 -6.26
N PHE A 233 -21.27 -17.10 -5.46
CA PHE A 233 -21.86 -17.88 -4.36
C PHE A 233 -23.37 -18.07 -4.52
N GLY A 234 -24.13 -17.03 -4.87
CA GLY A 234 -25.57 -17.06 -4.85
C GLY A 234 -26.09 -17.59 -3.50
N ARG A 235 -27.03 -18.51 -3.54
CA ARG A 235 -27.53 -19.24 -2.38
C ARG A 235 -27.02 -20.66 -2.25
N ARG A 236 -25.90 -20.99 -2.91
CA ARG A 236 -25.33 -22.33 -2.91
C ARG A 236 -24.88 -22.74 -1.49
N ARG A 237 -25.06 -24.03 -1.21
CA ARG A 237 -24.59 -24.66 0.01
C ARG A 237 -23.48 -25.66 -0.33
N ASP A 238 -22.54 -25.82 0.61
CA ASP A 238 -21.50 -26.87 0.56
C ASP A 238 -22.08 -28.24 1.00
N SER A 239 -21.21 -29.25 1.01
CA SER A 239 -21.58 -30.62 1.42
C SER A 239 -22.16 -30.69 2.84
N ASP A 240 -21.78 -29.78 3.70
CA ASP A 240 -22.16 -29.75 5.12
C ASP A 240 -23.45 -28.89 5.32
N GLY A 241 -24.08 -28.48 4.25
CA GLY A 241 -25.30 -27.67 4.26
C GLY A 241 -25.09 -26.19 4.62
N ARG A 242 -23.85 -25.73 4.76
CA ARG A 242 -23.47 -24.33 5.05
C ARG A 242 -23.48 -23.52 3.75
N TYR A 243 -23.75 -22.23 3.85
CA TYR A 243 -23.64 -21.35 2.69
C TYR A 243 -22.18 -21.26 2.22
N ALA A 244 -21.92 -21.47 0.93
CA ALA A 244 -20.59 -21.47 0.32
C ALA A 244 -19.82 -20.16 0.58
N VAL A 245 -20.51 -19.03 0.73
CA VAL A 245 -19.89 -17.75 1.10
C VAL A 245 -19.24 -17.80 2.50
N ALA A 246 -19.82 -18.54 3.46
CA ALA A 246 -19.23 -18.66 4.80
C ALA A 246 -17.88 -19.40 4.74
N SER A 247 -17.84 -20.53 4.02
CA SER A 247 -16.59 -21.30 3.81
C SER A 247 -15.51 -20.49 3.09
N TYR A 248 -15.92 -19.65 2.13
CA TYR A 248 -15.00 -18.71 1.47
C TYR A 248 -14.39 -17.69 2.44
N LEU A 249 -15.22 -17.04 3.27
CA LEU A 249 -14.74 -16.05 4.24
C LEU A 249 -13.80 -16.66 5.27
N GLU A 250 -14.13 -17.86 5.78
CA GLU A 250 -13.26 -18.62 6.69
C GLU A 250 -11.90 -18.95 6.05
N HIS A 251 -11.92 -19.39 4.79
CA HIS A 251 -10.69 -19.65 4.07
C HIS A 251 -9.82 -18.39 3.94
N GLN A 252 -10.43 -17.23 3.63
CA GLN A 252 -9.70 -15.95 3.49
C GLN A 252 -9.14 -15.46 4.83
N GLY A 253 -9.87 -15.67 5.94
CA GLY A 253 -9.40 -15.34 7.27
C GLY A 253 -8.16 -16.15 7.63
N ARG A 254 -8.26 -17.49 7.59
CA ARG A 254 -7.13 -18.41 7.86
C ARG A 254 -5.92 -18.10 6.98
N LYS A 255 -6.13 -17.91 5.66
CA LYS A 255 -5.06 -17.55 4.71
C LYS A 255 -4.31 -16.27 5.10
N LEU A 256 -4.97 -15.31 5.74
CA LEU A 256 -4.29 -14.12 6.24
C LEU A 256 -3.47 -14.44 7.49
N VAL A 257 -4.05 -15.08 8.48
CA VAL A 257 -3.37 -15.45 9.75
C VAL A 257 -2.10 -16.27 9.49
N ASP A 258 -2.11 -17.16 8.49
CA ASP A 258 -0.93 -17.96 8.12
C ASP A 258 0.28 -17.10 7.66
N ARG A 259 0.07 -15.86 7.22
CA ARG A 259 1.12 -15.04 6.61
C ARG A 259 1.25 -13.62 7.17
N PHE A 260 0.34 -13.21 8.04
CA PHE A 260 0.30 -11.86 8.57
C PHE A 260 0.06 -11.89 10.08
N ASP A 261 0.42 -10.84 10.79
CA ASP A 261 0.22 -10.74 12.22
C ASP A 261 -0.71 -9.57 12.58
N ARG A 262 -1.33 -9.67 13.74
CA ARG A 262 -2.32 -8.72 14.24
C ARG A 262 -1.75 -7.32 14.49
N ASP A 263 -0.52 -7.23 14.99
CA ASP A 263 0.08 -5.94 15.34
C ASP A 263 0.47 -5.15 14.08
N THR A 264 1.02 -5.84 13.08
CA THR A 264 1.24 -5.26 11.74
C THR A 264 -0.07 -4.79 11.10
N TYR A 265 -1.12 -5.61 11.18
CA TYR A 265 -2.43 -5.24 10.62
C TYR A 265 -2.97 -3.99 11.31
N ARG A 266 -2.93 -3.93 12.64
CA ARG A 266 -3.37 -2.79 13.44
C ARG A 266 -2.63 -1.50 13.07
N VAL A 267 -1.30 -1.57 12.95
CA VAL A 267 -0.48 -0.39 12.60
C VAL A 267 -0.83 0.14 11.21
N LEU A 268 -0.97 -0.73 10.22
CA LEU A 268 -1.25 -0.30 8.84
C LEU A 268 -2.68 0.20 8.67
N VAL A 269 -3.67 -0.40 9.33
CA VAL A 269 -5.06 0.08 9.31
C VAL A 269 -5.16 1.45 9.99
N ALA A 270 -4.53 1.64 11.15
CA ALA A 270 -4.50 2.94 11.80
C ALA A 270 -3.84 4.04 10.94
N ALA A 271 -2.83 3.68 10.14
CA ALA A 271 -2.23 4.61 9.19
C ALA A 271 -3.22 5.02 8.09
N MET A 272 -4.04 4.06 7.59
CA MET A 272 -5.10 4.35 6.59
C MET A 272 -6.18 5.28 7.16
N ASP A 273 -6.63 5.05 8.39
CA ASP A 273 -7.62 5.90 9.06
C ASP A 273 -7.12 7.34 9.19
N GLY A 274 -5.84 7.52 9.49
CA GLY A 274 -5.20 8.82 9.61
C GLY A 274 -4.88 9.53 8.28
N HIS A 275 -5.21 8.90 7.13
CA HIS A 275 -4.91 9.49 5.83
C HIS A 275 -5.77 10.72 5.53
N ASP A 276 -5.11 11.85 5.38
CA ASP A 276 -5.65 13.13 4.89
C ASP A 276 -4.51 13.95 4.29
N ILE A 277 -4.55 14.13 2.96
CA ILE A 277 -3.52 14.91 2.26
C ILE A 277 -3.55 16.40 2.64
N GLY A 278 -4.67 16.90 3.11
CA GLY A 278 -4.87 18.30 3.47
C GLY A 278 -4.46 18.64 4.90
N ARG A 279 -4.35 17.66 5.78
CA ARG A 279 -3.99 17.85 7.21
C ARG A 279 -2.65 18.58 7.31
N ASP A 280 -2.61 19.65 8.09
CA ASP A 280 -1.43 20.52 8.31
C ASP A 280 -0.82 21.17 7.04
N ARG A 281 -1.59 21.16 5.93
CA ARG A 281 -1.19 21.79 4.66
C ARG A 281 -2.14 22.89 4.19
N GLY A 282 -3.11 23.32 5.01
CA GLY A 282 -4.13 24.29 4.63
C GLY A 282 -5.27 23.70 3.80
N GLY A 283 -5.49 22.40 3.94
CA GLY A 283 -6.54 21.63 3.26
C GLY A 283 -6.10 20.98 1.94
N PRO A 284 -6.94 20.14 1.35
CA PRO A 284 -6.59 19.32 0.18
C PRO A 284 -6.27 20.19 -1.06
N ARG A 285 -6.93 21.33 -1.21
CA ARG A 285 -6.67 22.26 -2.32
C ARG A 285 -5.24 22.81 -2.28
N GLU A 286 -4.73 23.18 -1.10
CA GLU A 286 -3.36 23.69 -0.96
C GLU A 286 -2.33 22.56 -1.14
N ALA A 287 -2.64 21.35 -0.67
CA ALA A 287 -1.83 20.16 -0.94
C ALA A 287 -1.67 19.96 -2.48
N PHE A 288 -2.76 20.01 -3.24
CA PHE A 288 -2.69 19.89 -4.70
C PHE A 288 -1.99 21.07 -5.39
N ARG A 289 -2.06 22.28 -4.86
CA ARG A 289 -1.26 23.41 -5.38
C ARG A 289 0.25 23.14 -5.30
N ARG A 290 0.70 22.38 -4.29
CA ARG A 290 2.12 21.94 -4.23
C ARG A 290 2.47 21.02 -5.38
N LEU A 291 1.60 20.06 -5.74
CA LEU A 291 1.80 19.21 -6.92
C LEU A 291 1.84 20.03 -8.21
N ALA A 292 0.91 21.00 -8.36
CA ALA A 292 0.86 21.88 -9.53
C ALA A 292 2.16 22.69 -9.69
N ARG A 293 2.65 23.31 -8.60
CA ARG A 293 3.93 24.04 -8.60
C ARG A 293 5.13 23.16 -8.94
N GLY A 294 5.11 21.89 -8.53
CA GLY A 294 6.15 20.91 -8.85
C GLY A 294 6.06 20.33 -10.27
N GLY A 295 4.97 20.59 -10.98
CA GLY A 295 4.73 20.03 -12.32
C GLY A 295 4.32 18.55 -12.30
N THR A 296 3.95 18.00 -11.15
CA THR A 296 3.47 16.62 -11.03
C THR A 296 2.10 16.48 -11.70
N ARG A 297 1.95 15.46 -12.54
CA ARG A 297 0.67 15.07 -13.15
C ARG A 297 -0.04 14.04 -12.25
N LEU A 298 -1.38 13.99 -12.33
CA LEU A 298 -2.17 13.03 -11.56
C LEU A 298 -3.10 12.22 -12.47
N LEU A 299 -3.01 10.89 -12.38
CA LEU A 299 -3.93 9.96 -13.04
C LEU A 299 -4.72 9.19 -11.97
N GLY A 300 -5.87 9.71 -11.54
CA GLY A 300 -6.73 9.02 -10.58
C GLY A 300 -7.51 7.87 -11.23
N VAL A 301 -7.41 6.67 -10.66
CA VAL A 301 -8.09 5.49 -11.18
C VAL A 301 -9.14 5.01 -10.19
N GLY A 302 -10.43 5.17 -10.52
CA GLY A 302 -11.55 4.58 -9.78
C GLY A 302 -11.84 3.16 -10.23
N ILE A 303 -12.59 2.42 -9.44
CA ILE A 303 -13.03 1.06 -9.75
C ILE A 303 -14.55 1.00 -9.68
N ALA A 304 -15.18 0.58 -10.79
CA ALA A 304 -16.63 0.38 -10.80
C ALA A 304 -17.04 -0.68 -9.78
N GLY A 305 -18.07 -0.37 -8.98
CA GLY A 305 -18.55 -1.29 -7.93
C GLY A 305 -17.67 -1.41 -6.68
N ASP A 306 -16.63 -0.61 -6.55
CA ASP A 306 -15.87 -0.48 -5.31
C ASP A 306 -16.74 0.24 -4.26
N ILE A 307 -16.95 -0.42 -3.11
CA ILE A 307 -17.73 0.12 -1.99
C ILE A 307 -16.84 0.66 -0.87
N LEU A 308 -15.56 0.29 -0.84
CA LEU A 308 -14.60 0.75 0.17
C LEU A 308 -14.10 2.16 -0.16
N TYR A 309 -13.53 2.35 -1.36
CA TYR A 309 -13.09 3.64 -1.89
C TYR A 309 -13.71 3.85 -3.27
N GLY A 310 -14.99 4.19 -3.25
CA GLY A 310 -15.83 4.25 -4.44
C GLY A 310 -15.33 5.25 -5.49
N PRO A 311 -15.74 5.07 -6.77
CA PRO A 311 -15.29 5.91 -7.87
C PRO A 311 -15.63 7.39 -7.70
N ALA A 312 -16.66 7.73 -6.92
CA ALA A 312 -17.01 9.12 -6.58
C ALA A 312 -15.89 9.84 -5.82
N GLN A 313 -15.27 9.17 -4.85
CA GLN A 313 -14.17 9.73 -4.06
C GLN A 313 -12.92 9.98 -4.92
N VAL A 314 -12.62 9.09 -5.87
CA VAL A 314 -11.50 9.29 -6.80
C VAL A 314 -11.81 10.40 -7.82
N ARG A 315 -13.07 10.54 -8.27
CA ARG A 315 -13.48 11.68 -9.11
C ARG A 315 -13.36 13.00 -8.36
N GLU A 316 -13.74 13.03 -7.09
CA GLU A 316 -13.56 14.19 -6.21
C GLU A 316 -12.09 14.57 -6.06
N LEU A 317 -11.21 13.59 -5.75
CA LEU A 317 -9.75 13.80 -5.70
C LEU A 317 -9.22 14.43 -6.98
N VAL A 318 -9.61 13.91 -8.16
CA VAL A 318 -9.22 14.46 -9.47
C VAL A 318 -9.81 15.87 -9.69
N GLY A 319 -11.06 16.09 -9.28
CA GLY A 319 -11.72 17.40 -9.35
C GLY A 319 -10.98 18.46 -8.52
N LEU A 320 -10.65 18.15 -7.27
CA LEU A 320 -9.88 19.01 -6.37
C LEU A 320 -8.49 19.33 -6.93
N SER A 321 -7.82 18.31 -7.50
CA SER A 321 -6.49 18.49 -8.08
C SER A 321 -6.51 19.41 -9.30
N ARG A 322 -7.49 19.24 -10.21
CA ARG A 322 -7.71 20.14 -11.37
C ARG A 322 -8.00 21.57 -10.91
N ALA A 323 -8.88 21.74 -9.93
CA ALA A 323 -9.20 23.05 -9.38
C ALA A 323 -8.00 23.76 -8.72
N ALA A 324 -6.97 23.00 -8.36
CA ALA A 324 -5.70 23.51 -7.84
C ALA A 324 -4.62 23.72 -8.91
N GLY A 325 -4.92 23.46 -10.20
CA GLY A 325 -4.01 23.64 -11.32
C GLY A 325 -3.15 22.45 -11.68
N VAL A 326 -3.42 21.25 -11.13
CA VAL A 326 -2.72 20.02 -11.51
C VAL A 326 -3.24 19.53 -12.88
N GLU A 327 -2.33 19.13 -13.78
CA GLU A 327 -2.71 18.36 -14.97
C GLU A 327 -3.19 16.97 -14.51
N ALA A 328 -4.51 16.77 -14.43
CA ALA A 328 -5.09 15.59 -13.85
C ALA A 328 -6.14 14.94 -14.75
N ALA A 329 -6.17 13.61 -14.75
CA ALA A 329 -7.17 12.81 -15.46
C ALA A 329 -7.78 11.76 -14.55
N TYR A 330 -9.06 11.43 -14.81
CA TYR A 330 -9.77 10.30 -14.20
C TYR A 330 -9.87 9.18 -15.21
N ARG A 331 -9.64 7.96 -14.74
CA ARG A 331 -9.93 6.72 -15.47
C ARG A 331 -10.72 5.77 -14.57
N GLU A 332 -11.37 4.80 -15.16
CA GLU A 332 -12.15 3.81 -14.40
C GLU A 332 -11.81 2.39 -14.86
N LEU A 333 -11.50 1.51 -13.92
CA LEU A 333 -11.48 0.07 -14.13
C LEU A 333 -12.93 -0.43 -14.08
N ARG A 334 -13.41 -0.98 -15.19
CA ARG A 334 -14.74 -1.58 -15.27
C ARG A 334 -14.64 -3.04 -14.87
N SER A 335 -15.15 -3.38 -13.69
CA SER A 335 -15.07 -4.72 -13.15
C SER A 335 -16.21 -4.98 -12.17
N THR A 336 -16.65 -6.21 -12.09
CA THR A 336 -17.54 -6.69 -11.03
C THR A 336 -16.79 -7.14 -9.79
N LYS A 337 -15.43 -7.11 -9.80
CA LYS A 337 -14.59 -7.63 -8.70
C LYS A 337 -14.54 -6.69 -7.49
N GLY A 338 -15.07 -5.46 -7.59
CA GLY A 338 -15.02 -4.47 -6.52
C GLY A 338 -13.60 -3.95 -6.31
N HIS A 339 -13.28 -3.58 -5.07
CA HIS A 339 -11.98 -3.00 -4.69
C HIS A 339 -10.76 -3.79 -5.17
N ASP A 340 -10.82 -5.12 -5.13
CA ASP A 340 -9.72 -6.00 -5.58
C ASP A 340 -9.47 -5.99 -7.10
N ALA A 341 -10.25 -5.26 -7.91
CA ALA A 341 -10.09 -5.26 -9.36
C ALA A 341 -8.68 -4.86 -9.82
N PHE A 342 -8.00 -3.96 -9.10
CA PHE A 342 -6.62 -3.58 -9.46
C PHE A 342 -5.59 -4.70 -9.26
N LEU A 343 -5.95 -5.78 -8.57
CA LEU A 343 -5.11 -6.97 -8.40
C LEU A 343 -5.38 -8.06 -9.46
N VAL A 344 -6.48 -7.96 -10.20
CA VAL A 344 -6.94 -9.05 -11.09
C VAL A 344 -7.32 -8.61 -12.51
N GLU A 345 -7.63 -7.33 -12.73
CA GLU A 345 -7.99 -6.79 -14.07
C GLU A 345 -6.73 -6.31 -14.83
N TRP A 346 -5.79 -7.21 -15.01
CA TRP A 346 -4.45 -6.89 -15.51
C TRP A 346 -4.44 -6.27 -16.91
N GLU A 347 -5.35 -6.66 -17.81
CA GLU A 347 -5.39 -6.12 -19.15
C GLU A 347 -5.79 -4.63 -19.16
N GLN A 348 -6.85 -4.26 -18.42
CA GLN A 348 -7.29 -2.88 -18.31
C GLN A 348 -6.23 -2.04 -17.57
N LEU A 349 -5.74 -2.54 -16.44
CA LEU A 349 -4.73 -1.87 -15.64
C LEU A 349 -3.42 -1.69 -16.42
N GLY A 350 -3.01 -2.69 -17.19
CA GLY A 350 -1.80 -2.64 -18.02
C GLY A 350 -1.85 -1.51 -19.05
N ARG A 351 -3.01 -1.27 -19.68
CA ARG A 351 -3.20 -0.11 -20.58
C ARG A 351 -3.01 1.22 -19.87
N LEU A 352 -3.55 1.35 -18.65
CA LEU A 352 -3.44 2.58 -17.85
C LEU A 352 -2.00 2.80 -17.35
N LEU A 353 -1.30 1.74 -16.91
CA LEU A 353 0.11 1.81 -16.54
C LEU A 353 0.99 2.23 -17.72
N ALA A 354 0.76 1.65 -18.88
CA ALA A 354 1.48 2.03 -20.10
C ALA A 354 1.17 3.47 -20.54
N GLU A 355 -0.06 3.96 -20.36
CA GLU A 355 -0.44 5.38 -20.58
C GLU A 355 0.38 6.28 -19.63
N ALA A 356 0.38 6.00 -18.32
CA ALA A 356 1.06 6.77 -17.31
C ALA A 356 2.59 6.79 -17.52
N ALA A 357 3.18 5.62 -17.79
CA ALA A 357 4.62 5.49 -18.01
C ALA A 357 5.09 6.20 -19.30
N ARG A 358 4.35 6.08 -20.42
CA ARG A 358 4.69 6.78 -21.68
C ARG A 358 4.63 8.30 -21.53
N GLY A 359 3.65 8.82 -20.80
CA GLY A 359 3.56 10.26 -20.52
C GLY A 359 4.82 10.80 -19.82
N ALA A 360 5.42 10.00 -18.97
CA ALA A 360 6.64 10.36 -18.24
C ALA A 360 7.91 10.23 -19.08
N MET A 361 7.96 9.35 -20.08
CA MET A 361 9.14 9.15 -20.93
C MET A 361 9.26 10.16 -22.08
N GLY A 362 8.17 10.84 -22.46
CA GLY A 362 8.11 11.75 -23.61
C GLY A 362 8.50 13.21 -23.33
N ARG A 363 8.71 13.61 -22.07
CA ARG A 363 9.15 14.96 -21.69
C ARG A 363 10.48 14.89 -20.94
N PRO A 364 11.51 15.68 -21.31
CA PRO A 364 12.68 15.84 -20.47
C PRO A 364 12.23 16.39 -19.10
N LEU A 365 12.60 15.72 -18.03
CA LEU A 365 12.46 16.25 -16.69
C LEU A 365 13.20 17.57 -16.63
N ALA A 366 12.52 18.66 -16.30
CA ALA A 366 13.13 19.99 -16.25
C ALA A 366 14.44 19.92 -15.45
N SER A 367 15.55 20.25 -16.09
CA SER A 367 16.87 20.36 -15.48
C SER A 367 16.85 21.58 -14.56
N GLY A 368 16.66 21.38 -13.26
CA GLY A 368 16.62 22.48 -12.30
C GLY A 368 16.49 22.03 -10.86
N LEU A 369 17.57 21.44 -10.34
CA LEU A 369 17.87 21.58 -8.91
C LEU A 369 19.08 22.52 -8.81
N PRO A 370 19.02 23.61 -8.02
CA PRO A 370 20.21 24.33 -7.66
C PRO A 370 21.13 23.37 -6.90
N ALA A 371 22.39 23.31 -7.29
CA ALA A 371 23.42 22.63 -6.53
C ALA A 371 23.33 23.12 -5.08
N SER A 372 23.09 22.20 -4.16
CA SER A 372 23.16 22.46 -2.72
C SER A 372 24.52 23.07 -2.43
N ALA A 373 24.52 24.30 -1.94
CA ALA A 373 25.69 24.91 -1.34
C ALA A 373 26.09 24.09 -0.13
N ALA A 374 27.03 23.19 -0.34
CA ALA A 374 27.90 22.73 0.72
C ALA A 374 28.87 23.86 0.99
N GLN A 375 28.62 24.64 2.06
CA GLN A 375 29.66 25.40 2.80
C GLN A 375 29.07 26.04 4.06
N VAL A 376 29.75 25.69 5.14
CA VAL A 376 29.88 26.18 6.50
C VAL A 376 28.98 25.52 7.51
#